data_f4424749bb9acdfdf5d6fea570df3d2a
#
_entry.id   f4424749bb9acdfdf5d6fea570df3d2a
#
_cell.length_a   1.000
_cell.length_b   1.000
_cell.length_c   1.000
_cell.angle_alpha   90.00
_cell.angle_beta   90.00
_cell.angle_gamma   90.00
#
_symmetry.space_group_name_H-M   'P 1'
#
loop_
_entity.id
_entity.type
_entity.pdbx_description
1 polymer ?
#
loop_
_entity_poly.entity_id
_entity_poly.type
_entity_poly.pdbx_seq_one_letter_code
_entity_poly.pdbx_strand_id
1 'polypeptide(L)'
;MFNNFHGFHLVEELHKRNLERAAKRLNSKFFKLLLAIAATLTIWLLPADSFGIANLTVVEQRIIGVFVFATLMWIMEAIPAWTTSLIAVVLLLFMVSTSALKPFVEGYDAEHLGVILKYEDILHCFADPIIMLFIGGFIIAIA
;
A
#
# COMPACT_ATOMS: atom_id res chain seq x y z
N MET A 1 -10.05 24.16 -45.18
CA MET A 1 -11.45 24.57 -45.36
C MET A 1 -12.41 24.02 -44.31
N PHE A 2 -11.94 23.30 -43.28
CA PHE A 2 -12.77 22.68 -42.22
C PHE A 2 -12.65 23.37 -40.84
N ASN A 3 -11.92 24.47 -40.72
CA ASN A 3 -11.62 25.10 -39.41
C ASN A 3 -12.74 26.02 -38.86
N ASN A 4 -13.89 26.14 -39.54
CA ASN A 4 -14.99 27.02 -39.13
C ASN A 4 -16.26 26.29 -38.66
N PHE A 5 -16.16 24.99 -38.40
CA PHE A 5 -17.30 24.28 -37.77
C PHE A 5 -17.32 24.58 -36.27
N HIS A 6 -18.32 25.27 -35.80
CA HIS A 6 -18.53 25.63 -34.40
C HIS A 6 -18.49 24.40 -33.46
N GLY A 7 -18.85 23.22 -33.95
CA GLY A 7 -18.74 21.95 -33.25
C GLY A 7 -17.32 21.46 -33.01
N PHE A 8 -16.38 21.81 -33.86
CA PHE A 8 -14.96 21.39 -33.73
C PHE A 8 -14.30 22.07 -32.53
N HIS A 9 -14.53 23.36 -32.35
CA HIS A 9 -14.02 24.11 -31.20
C HIS A 9 -14.59 23.62 -29.87
N LEU A 10 -15.87 23.23 -29.84
CA LEU A 10 -16.49 22.65 -28.66
C LEU A 10 -15.86 21.29 -28.26
N VAL A 11 -15.58 20.44 -29.24
CA VAL A 11 -14.94 19.14 -29.00
C VAL A 11 -13.49 19.34 -28.50
N GLU A 12 -12.76 20.28 -29.07
CA GLU A 12 -11.40 20.60 -28.65
C GLU A 12 -11.36 21.17 -27.22
N GLU A 13 -12.29 22.07 -26.88
CA GLU A 13 -12.38 22.60 -25.52
C GLU A 13 -12.80 21.56 -24.49
N LEU A 14 -13.70 20.64 -24.86
CA LEU A 14 -14.08 19.51 -24.01
C LEU A 14 -12.89 18.57 -23.78
N HIS A 15 -12.11 18.32 -24.82
CA HIS A 15 -10.91 17.49 -24.74
C HIS A 15 -9.87 18.14 -23.83
N LYS A 16 -9.57 19.43 -23.97
CA LYS A 16 -8.65 20.18 -23.09
C LYS A 16 -9.12 20.14 -21.63
N ARG A 17 -10.41 20.42 -21.37
CA ARG A 17 -10.97 20.34 -20.01
C ARG A 17 -10.88 18.94 -19.39
N ASN A 18 -11.07 17.91 -20.20
CA ASN A 18 -10.93 16.54 -19.73
C ASN A 18 -9.48 16.19 -19.40
N LEU A 19 -8.51 16.64 -20.20
CA LEU A 19 -7.09 16.47 -19.92
C LEU A 19 -6.65 17.21 -18.66
N GLU A 20 -7.10 18.46 -18.48
CA GLU A 20 -6.79 19.22 -17.26
C GLU A 20 -7.39 18.58 -16.01
N ARG A 21 -8.63 18.07 -16.08
CA ARG A 21 -9.25 17.32 -14.98
C ARG A 21 -8.51 16.03 -14.68
N ALA A 22 -8.07 15.31 -15.71
CA ALA A 22 -7.28 14.08 -15.56
C ALA A 22 -5.92 14.38 -14.92
N ALA A 23 -5.22 15.41 -15.37
CA ALA A 23 -3.95 15.86 -14.81
C ALA A 23 -4.10 16.30 -13.34
N LYS A 24 -5.14 17.05 -13.00
CA LYS A 24 -5.43 17.47 -11.63
C LYS A 24 -5.74 16.28 -10.72
N ARG A 25 -6.50 15.29 -11.21
CA ARG A 25 -6.78 14.05 -10.48
C ARG A 25 -5.51 13.23 -10.26
N LEU A 26 -4.67 13.13 -11.27
CA LEU A 26 -3.40 12.40 -11.18
C LEU A 26 -2.47 13.05 -10.16
N ASN A 27 -2.31 14.37 -10.22
CA ASN A 27 -1.50 15.14 -9.27
C ASN A 27 -2.01 14.98 -7.82
N SER A 28 -3.33 14.99 -7.62
CA SER A 28 -3.94 14.74 -6.30
C SER A 28 -3.64 13.33 -5.79
N LYS A 29 -3.69 12.30 -6.64
CA LYS A 29 -3.35 10.92 -6.26
C LYS A 29 -1.87 10.77 -5.92
N PHE A 30 -1.00 11.39 -6.70
CA PHE A 30 0.44 11.43 -6.43
C PHE A 30 0.75 12.07 -5.08
N PHE A 31 0.11 13.19 -4.77
CA PHE A 31 0.28 13.87 -3.48
C PHE A 31 -0.15 12.97 -2.31
N LYS A 32 -1.29 12.30 -2.43
CA LYS A 32 -1.78 11.36 -1.41
C LYS A 32 -0.81 10.19 -1.21
N LEU A 33 -0.31 9.62 -2.30
CA LEU A 33 0.68 8.54 -2.26
C LEU A 33 1.97 9.00 -1.58
N LEU A 34 2.47 10.18 -1.95
CA LEU A 34 3.69 10.75 -1.38
C LEU A 34 3.52 11.03 0.12
N LEU A 35 2.36 11.52 0.53
CA LEU A 35 2.06 11.76 1.95
C LEU A 35 2.06 10.44 2.74
N ALA A 36 1.45 9.38 2.21
CA ALA A 36 1.42 8.08 2.89
C ALA A 36 2.82 7.45 2.98
N ILE A 37 3.62 7.54 1.91
CA ILE A 37 5.01 7.09 1.91
C ILE A 37 5.83 7.91 2.93
N ALA A 38 5.68 9.23 2.96
CA ALA A 38 6.39 10.08 3.91
C ALA A 38 6.02 9.73 5.36
N ALA A 39 4.74 9.52 5.67
CA ALA A 39 4.30 9.10 7.00
C ALA A 39 4.90 7.75 7.41
N THR A 40 4.91 6.78 6.50
CA THR A 40 5.50 5.46 6.74
C THR A 40 7.01 5.55 6.97
N LEU A 41 7.72 6.29 6.13
CA LEU A 41 9.16 6.51 6.28
C LEU A 41 9.48 7.23 7.59
N THR A 42 8.66 8.20 8.01
CA THR A 42 8.83 8.85 9.30
C THR A 42 8.76 7.83 10.44
N ILE A 43 7.78 6.92 10.42
CA ILE A 43 7.66 5.87 11.43
C ILE A 43 8.91 4.96 11.44
N TRP A 44 9.45 4.59 10.29
CA TRP A 44 10.61 3.70 10.20
C TRP A 44 11.94 4.37 10.57
N LEU A 45 12.04 5.68 10.37
CA LEU A 45 13.25 6.45 10.69
C LEU A 45 13.29 6.93 12.15
N LEU A 46 12.13 6.99 12.82
CA LEU A 46 12.13 7.33 14.25
C LEU A 46 12.72 6.15 15.06
N PRO A 47 13.51 6.45 16.11
CA PRO A 47 13.94 5.41 17.03
C PRO A 47 12.73 4.80 17.76
N ALA A 48 12.76 3.48 17.99
CA ALA A 48 11.67 2.74 18.61
C ALA A 48 11.21 3.33 19.97
N ASP A 49 12.14 3.89 20.72
CA ASP A 49 11.87 4.53 22.01
C ASP A 49 10.96 5.77 21.93
N SER A 50 10.86 6.39 20.74
CA SER A 50 10.02 7.59 20.52
C SER A 50 8.52 7.32 20.58
N PHE A 51 8.10 6.06 20.45
CA PHE A 51 6.68 5.69 20.46
C PHE A 51 6.11 5.52 21.87
N GLY A 52 6.94 5.60 22.92
CA GLY A 52 6.52 5.42 24.32
C GLY A 52 6.05 3.99 24.63
N ILE A 53 6.33 3.04 23.74
CA ILE A 53 6.06 1.61 23.91
C ILE A 53 7.36 0.97 24.40
N ALA A 54 7.33 0.47 25.63
CA ALA A 54 8.48 -0.21 26.21
C ALA A 54 8.82 -1.48 25.39
N ASN A 55 10.11 -1.61 25.02
CA ASN A 55 10.65 -2.76 24.27
C ASN A 55 10.07 -2.97 22.87
N LEU A 56 9.70 -1.90 22.17
CA LEU A 56 9.26 -2.00 20.77
C LEU A 56 10.42 -2.50 19.89
N THR A 57 10.23 -3.64 19.26
CA THR A 57 11.24 -4.24 18.37
C THR A 57 11.18 -3.61 16.97
N VAL A 58 12.28 -3.71 16.22
CA VAL A 58 12.37 -3.20 14.83
C VAL A 58 11.33 -3.86 13.92
N VAL A 59 11.07 -5.16 14.11
CA VAL A 59 10.04 -5.90 13.35
C VAL A 59 8.65 -5.33 13.62
N GLU A 60 8.30 -5.12 14.88
CA GLU A 60 7.00 -4.55 15.28
C GLU A 60 6.83 -3.11 14.75
N GLN A 61 7.86 -2.30 14.83
CA GLN A 61 7.86 -0.94 14.26
C GLN A 61 7.59 -0.95 12.74
N ARG A 62 8.17 -1.90 12.01
CA ARG A 62 7.92 -2.05 10.58
C ARG A 62 6.51 -2.50 10.27
N ILE A 63 5.95 -3.41 11.07
CA ILE A 63 4.56 -3.84 10.95
C ILE A 63 3.61 -2.65 11.16
N ILE A 64 3.87 -1.83 12.18
CA ILE A 64 3.10 -0.59 12.44
C ILE A 64 3.21 0.35 11.23
N GLY A 65 4.39 0.53 10.66
CA GLY A 65 4.58 1.36 9.47
C GLY A 65 3.77 0.87 8.26
N VAL A 66 3.79 -0.43 7.98
CA VAL A 66 2.99 -1.04 6.90
C VAL A 66 1.49 -0.89 7.16
N PHE A 67 1.06 -1.05 8.42
CA PHE A 67 -0.34 -0.85 8.82
C PHE A 67 -0.79 0.59 8.59
N VAL A 68 0.01 1.58 9.00
CA VAL A 68 -0.30 3.00 8.78
C VAL A 68 -0.33 3.31 7.28
N PHE A 69 0.60 2.77 6.49
CA PHE A 69 0.59 2.89 5.04
C PHE A 69 -0.71 2.38 4.44
N ALA A 70 -1.10 1.14 4.75
CA ALA A 70 -2.33 0.54 4.23
C ALA A 70 -3.58 1.35 4.63
N THR A 71 -3.65 1.77 5.89
CA THR A 71 -4.76 2.57 6.42
C THR A 71 -4.88 3.91 5.69
N LEU A 72 -3.77 4.63 5.51
CA LEU A 72 -3.78 5.91 4.79
C LEU A 72 -4.18 5.72 3.32
N MET A 73 -3.69 4.66 2.66
CA MET A 73 -4.07 4.36 1.28
C MET A 73 -5.56 4.07 1.13
N TRP A 74 -6.17 3.34 2.08
CA TRP A 74 -7.59 3.03 2.07
C TRP A 74 -8.46 4.26 2.35
N ILE A 75 -8.10 5.08 3.34
CA ILE A 75 -8.83 6.31 3.67
C ILE A 75 -8.75 7.34 2.54
N MET A 76 -7.57 7.48 1.93
CA MET A 76 -7.35 8.46 0.87
C MET A 76 -7.85 8.01 -0.50
N GLU A 77 -8.15 6.71 -0.67
CA GLU A 77 -8.56 6.12 -1.96
C GLU A 77 -7.60 6.49 -3.12
N ALA A 78 -6.29 6.55 -2.81
CA ALA A 78 -5.29 6.94 -3.80
C ALA A 78 -5.12 5.88 -4.90
N ILE A 79 -5.14 4.62 -4.50
CA ILE A 79 -5.06 3.43 -5.35
C ILE A 79 -6.15 2.42 -4.95
N PRO A 80 -6.50 1.48 -5.83
CA PRO A 80 -7.48 0.45 -5.52
C PRO A 80 -7.11 -0.36 -4.26
N ALA A 81 -8.08 -0.72 -3.44
CA ALA A 81 -7.86 -1.41 -2.16
C ALA A 81 -7.10 -2.73 -2.33
N TRP A 82 -7.38 -3.50 -3.38
CA TRP A 82 -6.69 -4.76 -3.67
C TRP A 82 -5.19 -4.55 -3.98
N THR A 83 -4.85 -3.46 -4.67
CA THR A 83 -3.44 -3.10 -4.95
C THR A 83 -2.72 -2.73 -3.65
N THR A 84 -3.37 -1.96 -2.77
CA THR A 84 -2.81 -1.63 -1.45
C THR A 84 -2.55 -2.88 -0.62
N SER A 85 -3.48 -3.83 -0.61
CA SER A 85 -3.33 -5.09 0.12
C SER A 85 -2.16 -5.92 -0.40
N LEU A 86 -2.00 -6.03 -1.73
CA LEU A 86 -0.86 -6.72 -2.32
C LEU A 86 0.48 -6.04 -1.97
N ILE A 87 0.54 -4.72 -2.05
CA ILE A 87 1.74 -3.96 -1.67
C ILE A 87 2.06 -4.19 -0.19
N ALA A 88 1.07 -4.14 0.70
CA ALA A 88 1.27 -4.37 2.13
C ALA A 88 1.85 -5.77 2.39
N VAL A 89 1.31 -6.82 1.76
CA VAL A 89 1.84 -8.19 1.90
C VAL A 89 3.27 -8.29 1.37
N VAL A 90 3.57 -7.70 0.22
CA VAL A 90 4.92 -7.69 -0.36
C VAL A 90 5.90 -6.95 0.56
N LEU A 91 5.52 -5.82 1.16
CA LEU A 91 6.34 -5.09 2.13
C LEU A 91 6.61 -5.95 3.38
N LEU A 92 5.59 -6.63 3.92
CA LEU A 92 5.78 -7.55 5.04
C LEU A 92 6.74 -8.68 4.70
N LEU A 93 6.60 -9.30 3.51
CA LEU A 93 7.50 -10.37 3.06
C LEU A 93 8.96 -9.90 2.97
N PHE A 94 9.20 -8.70 2.42
CA PHE A 94 10.55 -8.21 2.20
C PHE A 94 11.22 -7.59 3.45
N MET A 95 10.44 -7.16 4.44
CA MET A 95 10.98 -6.42 5.58
C MET A 95 10.95 -7.19 6.91
N VAL A 96 10.01 -8.12 7.07
CA VAL A 96 9.68 -8.70 8.39
C VAL A 96 9.69 -10.23 8.39
N SER A 97 9.76 -10.87 7.20
CA SER A 97 9.71 -12.33 7.11
C SER A 97 11.09 -12.99 7.13
N THR A 98 11.08 -14.31 7.26
CA THR A 98 12.29 -15.14 7.09
C THR A 98 12.91 -15.02 5.70
N SER A 99 12.17 -14.52 4.71
CA SER A 99 12.65 -14.20 3.35
C SER A 99 12.99 -12.72 3.16
N ALA A 100 13.15 -11.97 4.26
CA ALA A 100 13.45 -10.54 4.21
C ALA A 100 14.79 -10.28 3.51
N LEU A 101 14.86 -9.14 2.85
CA LEU A 101 16.07 -8.70 2.20
C LEU A 101 17.16 -8.40 3.25
N LYS A 102 18.40 -8.80 2.95
CA LYS A 102 19.57 -8.63 3.84
C LYS A 102 19.67 -7.24 4.50
N PRO A 103 19.48 -6.11 3.80
CA PRO A 103 19.58 -4.78 4.40
C PRO A 103 18.61 -4.53 5.56
N PHE A 104 17.55 -5.32 5.65
CA PHE A 104 16.53 -5.17 6.71
C PHE A 104 16.78 -6.09 7.92
N VAL A 105 17.70 -7.05 7.81
CA VAL A 105 17.99 -8.04 8.86
C VAL A 105 19.41 -7.90 9.35
N GLU A 106 20.38 -7.65 8.46
CA GLU A 106 21.78 -7.50 8.80
C GLU A 106 22.03 -6.21 9.58
N GLY A 107 22.77 -6.32 10.69
CA GLY A 107 23.18 -5.17 11.52
C GLY A 107 22.34 -4.93 12.77
N TYR A 108 21.33 -5.75 13.02
CA TYR A 108 20.54 -5.70 14.25
C TYR A 108 20.84 -6.92 15.13
N ASP A 109 21.00 -6.68 16.44
CA ASP A 109 21.05 -7.75 17.42
C ASP A 109 19.68 -8.44 17.52
N ALA A 110 19.69 -9.76 17.81
CA ALA A 110 18.45 -10.55 17.84
C ALA A 110 17.41 -9.99 18.83
N GLU A 111 17.86 -9.39 19.92
CA GLU A 111 17.00 -8.77 20.93
C GLU A 111 16.29 -7.51 20.41
N HIS A 112 16.99 -6.68 19.65
CA HIS A 112 16.45 -5.44 19.06
C HIS A 112 15.65 -5.71 17.79
N LEU A 113 15.99 -6.74 17.02
CA LEU A 113 15.27 -7.10 15.81
C LEU A 113 13.87 -7.63 16.13
N GLY A 114 13.73 -8.46 17.15
CA GLY A 114 12.48 -9.11 17.53
C GLY A 114 12.20 -10.40 16.77
N VAL A 115 10.96 -10.87 16.85
CA VAL A 115 10.53 -12.14 16.24
C VAL A 115 10.25 -11.94 14.76
N ILE A 116 11.08 -12.56 13.92
CA ILE A 116 10.88 -12.58 12.46
C ILE A 116 9.71 -13.53 12.14
N LEU A 117 8.77 -13.07 11.32
CA LEU A 117 7.63 -13.86 10.88
C LEU A 117 8.04 -14.88 9.82
N LYS A 118 7.43 -16.05 9.83
CA LYS A 118 7.59 -17.00 8.74
C LYS A 118 6.86 -16.48 7.51
N TYR A 119 7.49 -16.59 6.34
CA TYR A 119 6.87 -16.16 5.08
C TYR A 119 5.58 -16.96 4.78
N GLU A 120 5.52 -18.22 5.22
CA GLU A 120 4.34 -19.07 5.09
C GLU A 120 3.14 -18.47 5.83
N ASP A 121 3.35 -17.96 7.05
CA ASP A 121 2.28 -17.37 7.88
C ASP A 121 1.73 -16.10 7.21
N ILE A 122 2.60 -15.29 6.60
CA ILE A 122 2.17 -14.09 5.86
C ILE A 122 1.39 -14.49 4.60
N LEU A 123 1.85 -15.49 3.86
CA LEU A 123 1.16 -15.96 2.65
C LEU A 123 -0.12 -16.74 2.92
N HIS A 124 -0.28 -17.26 4.14
CA HIS A 124 -1.48 -18.00 4.55
C HIS A 124 -2.75 -17.15 4.42
N CYS A 125 -2.63 -15.81 4.47
CA CYS A 125 -3.77 -14.91 4.27
C CYS A 125 -4.42 -15.06 2.86
N PHE A 126 -3.69 -15.56 1.86
CA PHE A 126 -4.26 -15.83 0.52
C PHE A 126 -4.90 -17.21 0.38
N ALA A 127 -4.51 -18.16 1.22
CA ALA A 127 -4.92 -19.55 1.13
C ALA A 127 -5.69 -20.01 2.38
N ASP A 128 -6.23 -19.09 3.15
CA ASP A 128 -7.05 -19.41 4.32
C ASP A 128 -8.29 -20.22 3.89
N PRO A 129 -8.59 -21.36 4.56
CA PRO A 129 -9.73 -22.20 4.21
C PRO A 129 -11.08 -21.47 4.23
N ILE A 130 -11.24 -20.45 5.09
CA ILE A 130 -12.45 -19.64 5.18
C ILE A 130 -12.61 -18.78 3.92
N ILE A 131 -11.52 -18.15 3.46
CA ILE A 131 -11.53 -17.35 2.23
C ILE A 131 -11.86 -18.24 1.04
N MET A 132 -11.25 -19.43 0.96
CA MET A 132 -11.52 -20.39 -0.12
C MET A 132 -12.97 -20.89 -0.10
N LEU A 133 -13.55 -21.08 1.08
CA LEU A 133 -14.96 -21.43 1.23
C LEU A 133 -15.88 -20.32 0.69
N PHE A 134 -15.59 -19.04 1.04
CA PHE A 134 -16.35 -17.90 0.51
C PHE A 134 -16.25 -17.80 -1.00
N ILE A 135 -15.05 -17.91 -1.57
CA ILE A 135 -14.84 -17.87 -3.02
C ILE A 135 -15.65 -18.98 -3.70
N GLY A 136 -15.58 -20.22 -3.18
CA GLY A 136 -16.38 -21.35 -3.67
C GLY A 136 -17.88 -21.09 -3.59
N GLY A 137 -18.35 -20.53 -2.48
CA GLY A 137 -19.76 -20.15 -2.31
C GLY A 137 -20.22 -19.09 -3.30
N PHE A 138 -19.40 -18.06 -3.57
CA PHE A 138 -19.71 -17.05 -4.58
C PHE A 138 -19.77 -17.62 -6.00
N ILE A 139 -18.85 -18.52 -6.36
CA ILE A 139 -18.86 -19.19 -7.67
C ILE A 139 -20.16 -19.99 -7.86
N ILE A 140 -20.57 -20.76 -6.85
CA ILE A 140 -21.81 -21.52 -6.87
C ILE A 140 -23.04 -20.62 -6.95
N ALA A 141 -23.03 -19.47 -6.28
CA ALA A 141 -24.15 -18.52 -6.27
C ALA A 141 -24.34 -17.80 -7.61
N ILE A 142 -23.30 -17.71 -8.44
CA ILE A 142 -23.33 -17.04 -9.74
C ILE A 142 -23.66 -18.05 -10.88
N ALA A 143 -23.40 -19.34 -10.67
CA ALA A 143 -23.67 -20.41 -11.64
C ALA A 143 -25.16 -20.78 -11.70
#